data_1fbeebe4069ced52bba25d3da7565ced
#
_entry.id   1fbeebe4069ced52bba25d3da7565ced
#
_cell.length_a   1.000
_cell.length_b   1.000
_cell.length_c   1.000
_cell.angle_alpha   90.00
_cell.angle_beta   90.00
_cell.angle_gamma   90.00
#
_symmetry.space_group_name_H-M   'P 1'
#
loop_
_entity.id
_entity.type
_entity.pdbx_description
1 polymer ?
#
loop_
_entity_poly.entity_id
_entity_poly.type
_entity_poly.pdbx_seq_one_letter_code
_entity_poly.pdbx_strand_id
1 'polypeptide(L)'
;AVKGFFDNASHVFFMSDKQMTIIRERLSLGKQKCSVLSSVFKKEHLDYIKQLRESGPENRENVWAISASPNWVKGHGEAKTWCKEKNEDFVELNNMPYEKVLETLSKVKGLCLLPPGADTCPRLVIEAKLLGCQLNCNENVQHLEEGWFNDQSPGQIENYLKNYDKRFWGVLNVQ
;
A
#
# COMPACT_ATOMS: atom_id res chain seq x y z
N ALA A 1 -11.60 14.23 -23.70
CA ALA A 1 -10.13 14.44 -23.58
C ALA A 1 -9.41 13.25 -22.91
N VAL A 2 -9.88 12.78 -21.76
CA VAL A 2 -9.21 11.67 -21.00
C VAL A 2 -9.19 10.36 -21.78
N LYS A 3 -10.33 9.95 -22.38
CA LYS A 3 -10.41 8.71 -23.16
C LYS A 3 -9.42 8.67 -24.32
N GLY A 4 -9.27 9.76 -25.08
CA GLY A 4 -8.34 9.82 -26.19
C GLY A 4 -6.86 9.64 -25.79
N PHE A 5 -6.49 10.04 -24.57
CA PHE A 5 -5.15 9.75 -24.02
C PHE A 5 -4.94 8.23 -23.86
N PHE A 6 -5.90 7.55 -23.25
CA PHE A 6 -5.81 6.08 -23.06
C PHE A 6 -5.89 5.31 -24.38
N ASP A 7 -6.70 5.77 -25.35
CA ASP A 7 -6.84 5.10 -26.65
C ASP A 7 -5.52 5.12 -27.45
N ASN A 8 -4.69 6.16 -27.28
CA ASN A 8 -3.40 6.30 -27.96
C ASN A 8 -2.22 5.66 -27.20
N ALA A 9 -2.42 5.24 -25.96
CA ALA A 9 -1.39 4.54 -25.22
C ALA A 9 -1.17 3.12 -25.78
N SER A 10 0.06 2.72 -25.96
CA SER A 10 0.41 1.31 -26.31
C SER A 10 0.07 0.37 -25.17
N HIS A 11 0.32 0.80 -23.92
CA HIS A 11 -0.02 0.06 -22.72
C HIS A 11 -0.35 1.01 -21.56
N VAL A 12 -1.21 0.58 -20.63
CA VAL A 12 -1.61 1.34 -19.43
C VAL A 12 -1.37 0.48 -18.18
N PHE A 13 -0.60 1.03 -17.26
CA PHE A 13 -0.39 0.43 -15.95
C PHE A 13 -1.28 1.07 -14.89
N PHE A 14 -1.92 0.24 -14.09
CA PHE A 14 -2.74 0.61 -12.94
C PHE A 14 -2.07 0.16 -11.64
N MET A 15 -2.38 0.85 -10.55
CA MET A 15 -1.79 0.56 -9.24
C MET A 15 -2.48 -0.60 -8.51
N SER A 16 -3.72 -0.95 -8.93
CA SER A 16 -4.51 -2.06 -8.37
C SER A 16 -5.45 -2.67 -9.40
N ASP A 17 -5.83 -3.93 -9.22
CA ASP A 17 -6.82 -4.62 -10.05
C ASP A 17 -8.19 -3.91 -10.02
N LYS A 18 -8.60 -3.44 -8.84
CA LYS A 18 -9.85 -2.70 -8.66
C LYS A 18 -9.85 -1.38 -9.45
N GLN A 19 -8.73 -0.62 -9.40
CA GLN A 19 -8.57 0.58 -10.22
C GLN A 19 -8.63 0.25 -11.70
N MET A 20 -7.88 -0.77 -12.15
CA MET A 20 -7.87 -1.20 -13.54
C MET A 20 -9.27 -1.56 -14.02
N THR A 21 -10.00 -2.35 -13.27
CA THR A 21 -11.36 -2.79 -13.62
C THR A 21 -12.30 -1.60 -13.80
N ILE A 22 -12.35 -0.71 -12.80
CA ILE A 22 -13.22 0.48 -12.84
C ILE A 22 -12.91 1.38 -14.04
N ILE A 23 -11.63 1.67 -14.28
CA ILE A 23 -11.23 2.58 -15.36
C ILE A 23 -11.43 1.94 -16.73
N ARG A 24 -11.10 0.66 -16.87
CA ARG A 24 -11.33 -0.08 -18.14
C ARG A 24 -12.80 -0.11 -18.52
N GLU A 25 -13.68 -0.41 -17.59
CA GLU A 25 -15.12 -0.42 -17.83
C GLU A 25 -15.62 0.97 -18.25
N ARG A 26 -15.28 2.01 -17.47
CA ARG A 26 -15.70 3.39 -17.74
C ARG A 26 -15.22 3.96 -19.08
N LEU A 27 -14.03 3.57 -19.51
CA LEU A 27 -13.39 4.06 -20.73
C LEU A 27 -13.44 3.06 -21.89
N SER A 28 -14.01 1.88 -21.68
CA SER A 28 -14.08 0.78 -22.67
C SER A 28 -12.70 0.42 -23.22
N LEU A 29 -11.70 0.27 -22.36
CA LEU A 29 -10.33 -0.07 -22.76
C LEU A 29 -10.18 -1.57 -23.00
N GLY A 30 -9.43 -1.96 -24.03
CA GLY A 30 -9.10 -3.37 -24.31
C GLY A 30 -8.23 -4.00 -23.21
N LYS A 31 -8.47 -5.29 -22.91
CA LYS A 31 -7.69 -6.03 -21.87
C LYS A 31 -6.20 -6.07 -22.15
N GLN A 32 -5.82 -6.28 -23.41
CA GLN A 32 -4.43 -6.42 -23.85
C GLN A 32 -3.57 -5.16 -23.64
N LYS A 33 -4.20 -4.01 -23.42
CA LYS A 33 -3.51 -2.73 -23.17
C LYS A 33 -3.36 -2.39 -21.70
N CYS A 34 -3.79 -3.25 -20.78
CA CYS A 34 -3.86 -2.91 -19.36
C CYS A 34 -3.18 -3.98 -18.51
N SER A 35 -2.39 -3.55 -17.55
CA SER A 35 -1.79 -4.40 -16.52
C SER A 35 -1.76 -3.69 -15.17
N VAL A 36 -1.64 -4.47 -14.11
CA VAL A 36 -1.42 -3.94 -12.76
C VAL A 36 0.06 -3.92 -12.45
N LEU A 37 0.50 -2.79 -11.92
CA LEU A 37 1.84 -2.59 -11.43
C LEU A 37 1.75 -1.81 -10.11
N SER A 38 1.92 -2.54 -9.01
CA SER A 38 1.83 -1.99 -7.65
C SER A 38 2.87 -0.90 -7.36
N SER A 39 2.81 -0.30 -6.19
CA SER A 39 3.82 0.68 -5.73
C SER A 39 5.24 0.14 -5.84
N VAL A 40 6.14 1.00 -6.32
CA VAL A 40 7.56 0.67 -6.50
C VAL A 40 8.32 0.93 -5.22
N PHE A 41 9.21 0.01 -4.87
CA PHE A 41 10.13 0.13 -3.74
C PHE A 41 11.57 0.05 -4.22
N LYS A 42 12.43 0.92 -3.71
CA LYS A 42 13.88 0.75 -3.87
C LYS A 42 14.35 -0.45 -3.07
N LYS A 43 15.37 -1.14 -3.58
CA LYS A 43 15.95 -2.29 -2.89
C LYS A 43 16.43 -1.93 -1.48
N GLU A 44 17.11 -0.81 -1.34
CA GLU A 44 17.63 -0.31 -0.06
C GLU A 44 16.51 -0.11 0.98
N HIS A 45 15.32 0.35 0.54
CA HIS A 45 14.16 0.50 1.42
C HIS A 45 13.63 -0.86 1.89
N LEU A 46 13.54 -1.85 1.00
CA LEU A 46 13.11 -3.20 1.35
C LEU A 46 14.10 -3.88 2.29
N ASP A 47 15.41 -3.72 2.05
CA ASP A 47 16.46 -4.26 2.91
C ASP A 47 16.43 -3.61 4.31
N TYR A 48 16.18 -2.30 4.41
CA TYR A 48 16.01 -1.62 5.69
C TYR A 48 14.74 -2.07 6.44
N ILE A 49 13.62 -2.21 5.75
CA ILE A 49 12.38 -2.75 6.34
C ILE A 49 12.62 -4.17 6.88
N LYS A 50 13.32 -5.01 6.13
CA LYS A 50 13.70 -6.35 6.57
C LYS A 50 14.55 -6.32 7.83
N GLN A 51 15.58 -5.48 7.87
CA GLN A 51 16.43 -5.29 9.05
C GLN A 51 15.60 -4.87 10.28
N LEU A 52 14.72 -3.88 10.15
CA LEU A 52 13.85 -3.44 11.25
C LEU A 52 12.90 -4.55 11.72
N ARG A 53 12.35 -5.35 10.81
CA ARG A 53 11.52 -6.51 11.16
C ARG A 53 12.29 -7.57 11.94
N GLU A 54 13.52 -7.89 11.54
CA GLU A 54 14.34 -8.91 12.15
C GLU A 54 14.96 -8.48 13.49
N SER A 55 15.17 -7.17 13.67
CA SER A 55 15.69 -6.58 14.93
C SER A 55 14.60 -5.97 15.81
N GLY A 56 13.33 -6.05 15.41
CA GLY A 56 12.21 -5.47 16.14
C GLY A 56 11.98 -6.14 17.50
N PRO A 57 11.24 -5.47 18.40
CA PRO A 57 10.97 -5.98 19.73
C PRO A 57 10.08 -7.24 19.66
N GLU A 58 10.33 -8.23 20.52
CA GLU A 58 9.46 -9.40 20.68
C GLU A 58 8.03 -8.99 21.08
N ASN A 59 7.91 -8.01 21.98
CA ASN A 59 6.63 -7.45 22.39
C ASN A 59 6.46 -6.05 21.84
N ARG A 60 5.47 -5.89 20.96
CA ARG A 60 5.10 -4.60 20.40
C ARG A 60 4.32 -3.75 21.42
N GLU A 61 4.50 -2.44 21.33
CA GLU A 61 3.68 -1.49 22.08
C GLU A 61 2.20 -1.67 21.68
N ASN A 62 1.29 -1.70 22.66
CA ASN A 62 -0.16 -1.83 22.38
C ASN A 62 -0.77 -0.50 21.92
N VAL A 63 -0.21 0.05 20.84
CA VAL A 63 -0.55 1.35 20.25
C VAL A 63 -0.77 1.16 18.75
N TRP A 64 -1.73 1.85 18.17
CA TRP A 64 -1.94 1.91 16.73
C TRP A 64 -1.21 3.11 16.11
N ALA A 65 -0.58 2.94 14.97
CA ALA A 65 -0.13 4.07 14.16
C ALA A 65 -1.28 4.55 13.25
N ILE A 66 -1.45 5.85 13.13
CA ILE A 66 -2.40 6.47 12.19
C ILE A 66 -1.69 7.50 11.33
N SER A 67 -2.09 7.63 10.06
CA SER A 67 -1.55 8.66 9.17
C SER A 67 -2.14 10.02 9.51
N ALA A 68 -1.31 11.00 9.85
CA ALA A 68 -1.75 12.39 10.06
C ALA A 68 -1.51 13.27 8.81
N SER A 69 -1.57 12.66 7.62
CA SER A 69 -1.48 13.38 6.36
C SER A 69 -2.63 14.39 6.22
N PRO A 70 -2.37 15.62 5.74
CA PRO A 70 -3.42 16.60 5.44
C PRO A 70 -4.28 16.18 4.22
N ASN A 71 -3.85 15.19 3.46
CA ASN A 71 -4.63 14.65 2.36
C ASN A 71 -5.81 13.85 2.92
N TRP A 72 -7.03 14.35 2.68
CA TRP A 72 -8.27 13.77 3.18
C TRP A 72 -8.43 12.27 2.85
N VAL A 73 -7.91 11.84 1.67
CA VAL A 73 -7.98 10.44 1.24
C VAL A 73 -7.22 9.49 2.16
N LYS A 74 -6.36 9.98 3.06
CA LYS A 74 -5.65 9.13 4.02
C LYS A 74 -6.46 8.76 5.26
N GLY A 75 -7.67 9.31 5.41
CA GLY A 75 -8.61 8.92 6.46
C GLY A 75 -8.12 9.20 7.88
N HIS A 76 -7.42 10.33 8.10
CA HIS A 76 -6.92 10.69 9.44
C HIS A 76 -8.05 10.80 10.48
N GLY A 77 -9.13 11.50 10.12
CA GLY A 77 -10.29 11.68 10.99
C GLY A 77 -10.97 10.36 11.33
N GLU A 78 -11.17 9.52 10.33
CA GLU A 78 -11.80 8.19 10.44
C GLU A 78 -10.97 7.27 11.34
N ALA A 79 -9.65 7.23 11.15
CA ALA A 79 -8.75 6.44 11.97
C ALA A 79 -8.74 6.90 13.44
N LYS A 80 -8.71 8.23 13.69
CA LYS A 80 -8.81 8.78 15.06
C LYS A 80 -10.14 8.43 15.71
N THR A 81 -11.24 8.54 14.99
CA THR A 81 -12.57 8.19 15.48
C THR A 81 -12.62 6.72 15.86
N TRP A 82 -12.15 5.84 14.99
CA TRP A 82 -12.11 4.42 15.26
C TRP A 82 -11.28 4.09 16.52
N CYS A 83 -10.08 4.66 16.68
CA CYS A 83 -9.27 4.42 17.88
C CYS A 83 -9.99 4.85 19.16
N LYS A 84 -10.64 6.01 19.15
CA LYS A 84 -11.43 6.50 20.30
C LYS A 84 -12.60 5.60 20.64
N GLU A 85 -13.37 5.17 19.64
CA GLU A 85 -14.54 4.29 19.81
C GLU A 85 -14.14 2.90 20.34
N LYS A 86 -12.96 2.43 19.99
CA LYS A 86 -12.40 1.14 20.43
C LYS A 86 -11.59 1.24 21.71
N ASN A 87 -11.42 2.45 22.27
CA ASN A 87 -10.56 2.72 23.42
C ASN A 87 -9.12 2.21 23.20
N GLU A 88 -8.59 2.43 21.98
CA GLU A 88 -7.25 2.07 21.58
C GLU A 88 -6.34 3.30 21.61
N ASP A 89 -5.14 3.16 22.17
CA ASP A 89 -4.11 4.19 22.11
C ASP A 89 -3.55 4.28 20.70
N PHE A 90 -3.13 5.50 20.30
CA PHE A 90 -2.56 5.71 18.98
C PHE A 90 -1.43 6.75 18.95
N VAL A 91 -0.54 6.60 17.99
CA VAL A 91 0.50 7.56 17.62
C VAL A 91 0.25 8.09 16.20
N GLU A 92 0.38 9.41 16.05
CA GLU A 92 0.22 10.07 14.74
C GLU A 92 1.53 10.09 13.98
N LEU A 93 1.53 9.52 12.77
CA LEU A 93 2.65 9.64 11.82
C LEU A 93 2.53 11.00 11.12
N ASN A 94 3.10 12.04 11.74
CA ASN A 94 2.99 13.41 11.29
C ASN A 94 4.38 14.05 11.10
N ASN A 95 4.64 14.57 9.90
CA ASN A 95 5.88 15.29 9.56
C ASN A 95 7.19 14.57 10.01
N MET A 96 7.17 13.25 9.96
CA MET A 96 8.33 12.44 10.33
C MET A 96 9.21 12.15 9.10
N PRO A 97 10.53 12.08 9.25
CA PRO A 97 11.41 11.46 8.26
C PRO A 97 10.96 10.03 7.96
N TYR A 98 11.20 9.55 6.74
CA TYR A 98 10.74 8.23 6.29
C TYR A 98 11.24 7.10 7.20
N GLU A 99 12.51 7.14 7.58
CA GLU A 99 13.13 6.15 8.46
C GLU A 99 12.43 6.13 9.82
N LYS A 100 12.04 7.29 10.32
CA LYS A 100 11.32 7.39 11.61
C LYS A 100 9.91 6.81 11.55
N VAL A 101 9.24 6.94 10.42
CA VAL A 101 7.95 6.26 10.18
C VAL A 101 8.12 4.75 10.26
N LEU A 102 9.12 4.19 9.57
CA LEU A 102 9.40 2.75 9.59
C LEU A 102 9.80 2.25 10.99
N GLU A 103 10.65 2.97 11.71
CA GLU A 103 11.01 2.67 13.09
C GLU A 103 9.79 2.69 14.04
N THR A 104 8.87 3.62 13.84
CA THR A 104 7.62 3.66 14.62
C THR A 104 6.77 2.44 14.31
N LEU A 105 6.55 2.14 13.02
CA LEU A 105 5.79 0.96 12.60
C LEU A 105 6.40 -0.36 13.08
N SER A 106 7.72 -0.45 13.22
CA SER A 106 8.37 -1.66 13.72
C SER A 106 8.08 -1.94 15.20
N LYS A 107 7.64 -0.96 15.97
CA LYS A 107 7.43 -1.04 17.41
C LYS A 107 5.96 -1.15 17.81
N VAL A 108 5.05 -0.56 17.05
CA VAL A 108 3.62 -0.50 17.38
C VAL A 108 2.88 -1.78 17.00
N LYS A 109 1.73 -2.01 17.63
CA LYS A 109 0.81 -3.13 17.39
C LYS A 109 0.35 -3.21 15.94
N GLY A 110 -0.03 -2.05 15.37
CA GLY A 110 -0.63 -2.05 14.05
C GLY A 110 -0.75 -0.69 13.40
N LEU A 111 -1.22 -0.70 12.16
CA LEU A 111 -1.58 0.49 11.39
C LEU A 111 -3.10 0.55 11.21
N CYS A 112 -3.70 1.68 11.56
CA CYS A 112 -5.09 1.99 11.23
C CYS A 112 -5.11 3.04 10.10
N LEU A 113 -5.62 2.63 8.92
CA LEU A 113 -5.76 3.49 7.74
C LEU A 113 -7.15 3.28 7.13
N LEU A 114 -8.04 4.26 7.31
CA LEU A 114 -9.45 4.18 6.93
C LEU A 114 -9.81 5.27 5.91
N PRO A 115 -9.29 5.21 4.67
CA PRO A 115 -9.56 6.22 3.67
C PRO A 115 -11.06 6.33 3.37
N PRO A 116 -11.65 7.57 3.33
CA PRO A 116 -13.05 7.77 2.97
C PRO A 116 -13.29 7.65 1.46
N GLY A 117 -12.23 7.52 0.66
CA GLY A 117 -12.26 7.33 -0.78
C GLY A 117 -11.13 6.43 -1.26
N ALA A 118 -11.15 6.08 -2.55
CA ALA A 118 -10.21 5.13 -3.14
C ALA A 118 -8.74 5.52 -2.93
N ASP A 119 -7.99 4.71 -2.21
CA ASP A 119 -6.52 4.75 -2.12
C ASP A 119 -5.98 3.48 -2.80
N THR A 120 -5.44 3.64 -3.99
CA THR A 120 -5.21 2.53 -4.91
C THR A 120 -4.16 1.53 -4.43
N CYS A 121 -3.03 2.03 -3.92
CA CYS A 121 -1.94 1.19 -3.44
C CYS A 121 -1.05 1.98 -2.44
N PRO A 122 -1.56 2.29 -1.22
CA PRO A 122 -0.82 3.07 -0.25
C PRO A 122 0.41 2.32 0.26
N ARG A 123 1.59 2.90 0.03
CA ARG A 123 2.86 2.33 0.45
C ARG A 123 2.92 2.06 1.95
N LEU A 124 2.36 2.96 2.76
CA LEU A 124 2.33 2.84 4.21
C LEU A 124 1.69 1.52 4.69
N VAL A 125 0.65 1.04 3.99
CA VAL A 125 0.00 -0.25 4.30
C VAL A 125 0.92 -1.42 3.97
N ILE A 126 1.64 -1.33 2.84
CA ILE A 126 2.61 -2.35 2.43
C ILE A 126 3.77 -2.40 3.45
N GLU A 127 4.30 -1.24 3.81
CA GLU A 127 5.40 -1.07 4.79
C GLU A 127 5.00 -1.62 6.16
N ALA A 128 3.80 -1.30 6.63
CA ALA A 128 3.27 -1.82 7.89
C ALA A 128 3.17 -3.36 7.89
N LYS A 129 2.64 -3.96 6.81
CA LYS A 129 2.56 -5.42 6.68
C LYS A 129 3.94 -6.08 6.60
N LEU A 130 4.87 -5.50 5.85
CA LEU A 130 6.26 -5.98 5.78
C LEU A 130 6.96 -5.93 7.14
N LEU A 131 6.63 -4.96 7.99
CA LEU A 131 7.13 -4.82 9.36
C LEU A 131 6.38 -5.71 10.37
N GLY A 132 5.33 -6.42 9.96
CA GLY A 132 4.56 -7.33 10.82
C GLY A 132 3.49 -6.64 11.66
N CYS A 133 3.05 -5.42 11.29
CA CYS A 133 1.92 -4.76 11.92
C CYS A 133 0.61 -5.49 11.63
N GLN A 134 -0.31 -5.46 12.61
CA GLN A 134 -1.72 -5.69 12.32
C GLN A 134 -2.24 -4.56 11.42
N LEU A 135 -3.17 -4.88 10.52
CA LEU A 135 -3.77 -3.88 9.64
C LEU A 135 -5.25 -3.71 9.97
N ASN A 136 -5.66 -2.48 10.26
CA ASN A 136 -7.04 -2.07 10.29
C ASN A 136 -7.28 -1.11 9.11
N CYS A 137 -7.79 -1.66 8.02
CA CYS A 137 -8.06 -0.94 6.79
C CYS A 137 -9.47 -1.24 6.30
N ASN A 138 -10.05 -0.31 5.54
CA ASN A 138 -11.34 -0.53 4.86
C ASN A 138 -11.15 -0.88 3.38
N GLU A 139 -12.25 -1.20 2.70
CA GLU A 139 -12.30 -1.61 1.27
C GLU A 139 -11.84 -0.53 0.28
N ASN A 140 -11.63 0.70 0.74
CA ASN A 140 -11.09 1.78 -0.07
C ASN A 140 -9.57 1.68 -0.28
N VAL A 141 -8.88 0.87 0.54
CA VAL A 141 -7.49 0.44 0.27
C VAL A 141 -7.53 -0.70 -0.75
N GLN A 142 -7.40 -0.37 -2.03
CA GLN A 142 -7.82 -1.26 -3.12
C GLN A 142 -6.97 -2.51 -3.32
N HIS A 143 -5.71 -2.53 -2.88
CA HIS A 143 -4.81 -3.69 -3.07
C HIS A 143 -4.89 -4.76 -1.97
N LEU A 144 -5.73 -4.57 -0.95
CA LEU A 144 -5.80 -5.48 0.21
C LEU A 144 -6.12 -6.93 -0.18
N GLU A 145 -6.98 -7.13 -1.18
CA GLU A 145 -7.44 -8.45 -1.62
C GLU A 145 -6.59 -9.03 -2.77
N GLU A 146 -5.56 -8.31 -3.23
CA GLU A 146 -4.72 -8.79 -4.31
C GLU A 146 -3.85 -9.98 -3.88
N GLY A 147 -3.73 -11.00 -4.74
CA GLY A 147 -3.05 -12.25 -4.42
C GLY A 147 -1.57 -12.13 -4.07
N TRP A 148 -0.90 -11.03 -4.45
CA TRP A 148 0.47 -10.77 -4.04
C TRP A 148 0.57 -10.16 -2.63
N PHE A 149 -0.54 -9.67 -2.07
CA PHE A 149 -0.59 -8.98 -0.77
C PHE A 149 -1.42 -9.71 0.26
N ASN A 150 -2.64 -10.15 -0.12
CA ASN A 150 -3.52 -10.89 0.80
C ASN A 150 -2.89 -12.25 1.14
N ASP A 151 -3.04 -12.67 2.41
CA ASP A 151 -2.55 -13.96 2.94
C ASP A 151 -1.08 -14.30 2.64
N GLN A 152 -0.29 -13.32 2.16
CA GLN A 152 1.12 -13.49 1.89
C GLN A 152 1.99 -13.15 3.11
N SER A 153 3.04 -13.94 3.31
CA SER A 153 4.08 -13.62 4.29
C SER A 153 4.88 -12.38 3.86
N PRO A 154 5.50 -11.65 4.79
CA PRO A 154 6.38 -10.54 4.46
C PRO A 154 7.44 -10.87 3.42
N GLY A 155 8.04 -12.08 3.48
CA GLY A 155 9.04 -12.52 2.49
C GLY A 155 8.49 -12.71 1.08
N GLN A 156 7.26 -13.19 0.96
CA GLN A 156 6.58 -13.34 -0.34
C GLN A 156 6.24 -11.99 -0.95
N ILE A 157 5.72 -11.06 -0.14
CA ILE A 157 5.46 -9.67 -0.55
C ILE A 157 6.76 -8.99 -0.98
N GLU A 158 7.84 -9.13 -0.19
CA GLU A 158 9.16 -8.57 -0.50
C GLU A 158 9.70 -9.10 -1.83
N ASN A 159 9.59 -10.41 -2.07
CA ASN A 159 10.00 -11.02 -3.35
C ASN A 159 9.16 -10.50 -4.53
N TYR A 160 7.86 -10.33 -4.35
CA TYR A 160 7.00 -9.72 -5.36
C TYR A 160 7.46 -8.28 -5.69
N LEU A 161 7.72 -7.46 -4.68
CA LEU A 161 8.13 -6.07 -4.86
C LEU A 161 9.52 -5.94 -5.50
N LYS A 162 10.48 -6.80 -5.13
CA LYS A 162 11.84 -6.85 -5.70
C LYS A 162 11.86 -7.19 -7.20
N ASN A 163 10.85 -7.90 -7.69
CA ASN A 163 10.76 -8.27 -9.12
C ASN A 163 9.92 -7.29 -9.95
N TYR A 164 9.80 -6.04 -9.51
CA TYR A 164 9.06 -4.99 -10.20
C TYR A 164 9.53 -4.78 -11.64
N ASP A 165 10.81 -4.65 -11.86
CA ASP A 165 11.44 -4.43 -13.17
C ASP A 165 11.11 -5.56 -14.15
N LYS A 166 11.22 -6.81 -13.69
CA LYS A 166 10.89 -7.98 -14.53
C LYS A 166 9.41 -7.99 -14.94
N ARG A 167 8.52 -7.60 -14.03
CA ARG A 167 7.08 -7.50 -14.35
C ARG A 167 6.81 -6.38 -15.35
N PHE A 168 7.43 -5.22 -15.16
CA PHE A 168 7.28 -4.09 -16.08
C PHE A 168 7.77 -4.44 -17.48
N TRP A 169 9.03 -4.89 -17.62
CA TRP A 169 9.60 -5.25 -18.91
C TRP A 169 8.97 -6.49 -19.53
N GLY A 170 8.55 -7.47 -18.72
CA GLY A 170 7.85 -8.66 -19.18
C GLY A 170 6.55 -8.35 -19.92
N VAL A 171 5.80 -7.35 -19.46
CA VAL A 171 4.59 -6.88 -20.15
C VAL A 171 4.88 -6.17 -21.47
N LEU A 172 5.95 -5.38 -21.54
CA LEU A 172 6.30 -4.61 -22.74
C LEU A 172 7.01 -5.43 -23.83
N ASN A 173 7.74 -6.47 -23.44
CA ASN A 173 8.52 -7.31 -24.37
C ASN A 173 7.72 -8.47 -25.00
N VAL A 174 6.47 -8.66 -24.63
CA VAL A 174 5.57 -9.70 -25.18
C VAL A 174 4.74 -9.17 -26.37
N GLN A 175 5.09 -7.98 -26.87
CA GLN A 175 4.47 -7.41 -28.06
C GLN A 175 5.39 -7.68 -29.27
#